data_aea18e0663a070effd2fb72533738c39
#
_entry.id   aea18e0663a070effd2fb72533738c39
#
_cell.length_a   1.000
_cell.length_b   1.000
_cell.length_c   1.000
_cell.angle_alpha   90.00
_cell.angle_beta   90.00
_cell.angle_gamma   90.00
#
_symmetry.space_group_name_H-M   'P 1'
#
loop_
_entity.id
_entity.type
_entity.pdbx_description
1 polymer ?
#
loop_
_entity_poly.entity_id
_entity_poly.type
_entity_poly.pdbx_seq_one_letter_code
_entity_poly.pdbx_strand_id
1 'polypeptide(L)'
;MKNTDFKPFLFKSAVMAMACDGDIAEAEISEIRNIVANEIYFIGYDFEEQLKSNIENIKANGNNAIKQYLQEIVTSDLNDHQEILLIEVLLRMIFADGKVDESELKFLQMAKSKLKTDEQTLIMKFPHQIDYLMDFNNYGSHEEFTNEISI
;
A
#
# COMPACT_ATOMS: atom_id res chain seq x y z
N MET A 1 10.34 1.19 13.19
CA MET A 1 9.42 2.34 13.36
C MET A 1 8.68 2.25 14.67
N LYS A 2 8.49 3.36 15.34
CA LYS A 2 7.76 3.40 16.60
C LYS A 2 6.26 3.14 16.36
N ASN A 3 5.60 2.51 17.31
CA ASN A 3 4.17 2.20 17.20
C ASN A 3 3.31 3.44 17.00
N THR A 4 3.68 4.56 17.60
CA THR A 4 2.94 5.82 17.46
C THR A 4 2.98 6.38 16.04
N ASP A 5 4.01 6.06 15.28
CA ASP A 5 4.19 6.55 13.92
C ASP A 5 3.70 5.54 12.89
N PHE A 6 3.55 4.28 13.30
CA PHE A 6 3.19 3.20 12.38
C PHE A 6 1.74 3.28 11.92
N LYS A 7 0.79 3.63 12.80
CA LYS A 7 -0.61 3.73 12.39
C LYS A 7 -0.84 4.77 11.27
N PRO A 8 -0.32 6.00 11.39
CA PRO A 8 -0.41 6.95 10.29
C PRO A 8 0.26 6.44 9.01
N PHE A 9 1.40 5.79 9.13
CA PHE A 9 2.10 5.23 7.98
C PHE A 9 1.31 4.10 7.32
N LEU A 10 0.75 3.20 8.12
CA LEU A 10 -0.07 2.10 7.63
C LEU A 10 -1.32 2.62 6.92
N PHE A 11 -1.93 3.65 7.48
CA PHE A 11 -3.08 4.31 6.86
C PHE A 11 -2.69 4.97 5.53
N LYS A 12 -1.57 5.66 5.50
CA LYS A 12 -1.03 6.25 4.27
C LYS A 12 -0.81 5.17 3.21
N SER A 13 -0.34 4.00 3.62
CA SER A 13 -0.14 2.86 2.73
C SER A 13 -1.43 2.43 2.06
N ALA A 14 -2.53 2.37 2.81
CA ALA A 14 -3.84 2.04 2.27
C ALA A 14 -4.28 3.07 1.22
N VAL A 15 -4.08 4.35 1.51
CA VAL A 15 -4.44 5.42 0.58
C VAL A 15 -3.62 5.34 -0.71
N MET A 16 -2.33 5.05 -0.59
CA MET A 16 -1.46 4.93 -1.76
C MET A 16 -1.84 3.75 -2.65
N ALA A 17 -2.21 2.62 -2.03
CA ALA A 17 -2.69 1.46 -2.79
C ALA A 17 -3.97 1.80 -3.55
N MET A 18 -4.86 2.56 -2.94
CA MET A 18 -6.08 3.02 -3.59
C MET A 18 -5.80 3.92 -4.78
N ALA A 19 -4.79 4.77 -4.66
CA ALA A 19 -4.53 5.84 -5.64
C ALA A 19 -3.61 5.42 -6.79
N CYS A 20 -3.01 4.24 -6.73
CA CYS A 20 -1.96 3.86 -7.68
C CYS A 20 -2.46 3.68 -9.11
N ASP A 21 -3.76 3.49 -9.31
CA ASP A 21 -4.34 3.41 -10.65
C ASP A 21 -4.75 4.79 -11.20
N GLY A 22 -4.56 5.84 -10.43
CA GLY A 22 -4.89 7.20 -10.83
C GLY A 22 -6.33 7.61 -10.59
N ASP A 23 -7.14 6.73 -10.02
CA ASP A 23 -8.55 6.99 -9.76
C ASP A 23 -8.85 6.83 -8.27
N ILE A 24 -9.35 7.90 -7.66
CA ILE A 24 -9.73 7.89 -6.24
C ILE A 24 -11.25 7.90 -6.16
N ALA A 25 -11.85 6.72 -6.27
CA ALA A 25 -13.29 6.58 -6.30
C ALA A 25 -13.89 6.59 -4.89
N GLU A 26 -15.14 7.01 -4.79
CA GLU A 26 -15.88 7.02 -3.51
C GLU A 26 -15.98 5.62 -2.90
N ALA A 27 -16.11 4.59 -3.72
CA ALA A 27 -16.17 3.21 -3.25
C ALA A 27 -14.88 2.82 -2.53
N GLU A 28 -13.74 3.26 -3.03
CA GLU A 28 -12.44 2.98 -2.42
C GLU A 28 -12.27 3.75 -1.12
N ILE A 29 -12.72 5.00 -1.07
CA ILE A 29 -12.71 5.80 0.15
C ILE A 29 -13.58 5.14 1.23
N SER A 30 -14.76 4.65 0.84
CA SER A 30 -15.64 3.92 1.75
C SER A 30 -14.98 2.66 2.29
N GLU A 31 -14.24 1.95 1.44
CA GLU A 31 -13.53 0.73 1.86
C GLU A 31 -12.41 1.03 2.85
N ILE A 32 -11.69 2.13 2.64
CA ILE A 32 -10.68 2.58 3.62
C ILE A 32 -11.34 2.82 4.98
N ARG A 33 -12.48 3.53 4.99
CA ARG A 33 -13.19 3.79 6.24
C ARG A 33 -13.63 2.51 6.91
N ASN A 34 -14.12 1.54 6.14
CA ASN A 34 -14.51 0.23 6.67
C ASN A 34 -13.33 -0.51 7.29
N ILE A 35 -12.19 -0.53 6.60
CA ILE A 35 -10.99 -1.20 7.10
C ILE A 35 -10.53 -0.56 8.40
N VAL A 36 -10.46 0.77 8.44
CA VAL A 36 -10.01 1.49 9.64
C VAL A 36 -10.97 1.26 10.80
N ALA A 37 -12.28 1.27 10.53
CA ALA A 37 -13.28 1.10 11.59
C ALA A 37 -13.28 -0.30 12.20
N ASN A 38 -12.91 -1.33 11.41
CA ASN A 38 -13.06 -2.72 11.82
C ASN A 38 -11.77 -3.43 12.18
N GLU A 39 -10.62 -2.88 11.83
CA GLU A 39 -9.34 -3.54 12.09
C GLU A 39 -8.73 -3.10 13.41
N ILE A 40 -8.27 -4.09 14.16
CA ILE A 40 -7.74 -3.88 15.52
C ILE A 40 -6.55 -2.90 15.55
N TYR A 41 -5.72 -2.92 14.52
CA TYR A 41 -4.53 -2.06 14.50
C TYR A 41 -4.85 -0.58 14.27
N PHE A 42 -6.11 -0.24 13.96
CA PHE A 42 -6.57 1.14 13.82
C PHE A 42 -7.52 1.61 14.92
N ILE A 43 -7.75 0.79 15.95
CA ILE A 43 -8.68 1.16 17.02
C ILE A 43 -8.27 2.51 17.63
N GLY A 44 -9.22 3.42 17.70
CA GLY A 44 -9.02 4.74 18.30
C GLY A 44 -8.27 5.73 17.43
N TYR A 45 -7.92 5.37 16.20
CA TYR A 45 -7.22 6.25 15.29
C TYR A 45 -8.20 7.16 14.55
N ASP A 46 -8.04 8.48 14.71
CA ASP A 46 -8.82 9.45 13.95
C ASP A 46 -8.11 9.73 12.63
N PHE A 47 -8.70 9.24 11.55
CA PHE A 47 -8.05 9.24 10.25
C PHE A 47 -8.55 10.30 9.26
N GLU A 48 -9.59 11.07 9.63
CA GLU A 48 -10.23 11.97 8.65
C GLU A 48 -9.29 13.07 8.13
N GLU A 49 -8.52 13.70 8.99
CA GLU A 49 -7.53 14.70 8.56
C GLU A 49 -6.43 14.08 7.71
N GLN A 50 -5.96 12.91 8.10
CA GLN A 50 -4.94 12.16 7.36
C GLN A 50 -5.44 11.77 5.98
N LEU A 51 -6.67 11.30 5.89
CA LEU A 51 -7.28 10.93 4.62
C LEU A 51 -7.31 12.12 3.66
N LYS A 52 -7.80 13.26 4.15
CA LYS A 52 -7.87 14.48 3.36
C LYS A 52 -6.49 14.93 2.91
N SER A 53 -5.54 14.95 3.82
CA SER A 53 -4.17 15.38 3.54
C SER A 53 -3.49 14.48 2.52
N ASN A 54 -3.66 13.16 2.65
CA ASN A 54 -3.08 12.21 1.72
C ASN A 54 -3.68 12.35 0.32
N ILE A 55 -4.98 12.52 0.23
CA ILE A 55 -5.66 12.72 -1.05
C ILE A 55 -5.18 14.01 -1.73
N GLU A 56 -5.08 15.09 -0.96
CA GLU A 56 -4.57 16.37 -1.49
C GLU A 56 -3.14 16.23 -2.01
N ASN A 57 -2.29 15.53 -1.28
CA ASN A 57 -0.91 15.29 -1.70
C ASN A 57 -0.85 14.51 -3.01
N ILE A 58 -1.66 13.47 -3.14
CA ILE A 58 -1.70 12.65 -4.35
C ILE A 58 -2.18 13.48 -5.54
N LYS A 59 -3.23 14.27 -5.34
CA LYS A 59 -3.76 15.13 -6.41
C LYS A 59 -2.75 16.18 -6.86
N ALA A 60 -1.96 16.71 -5.92
CA ALA A 60 -0.99 17.76 -6.21
C ALA A 60 0.29 17.20 -6.85
N ASN A 61 0.74 16.00 -6.45
CA ASN A 61 2.06 15.49 -6.78
C ASN A 61 2.06 14.24 -7.67
N GLY A 62 0.91 13.57 -7.80
CA GLY A 62 0.77 12.41 -8.69
C GLY A 62 1.77 11.31 -8.42
N ASN A 63 2.48 10.91 -9.47
CA ASN A 63 3.49 9.84 -9.37
C ASN A 63 4.58 10.14 -8.34
N ASN A 64 4.91 11.40 -8.13
CA ASN A 64 5.93 11.78 -7.15
C ASN A 64 5.50 11.43 -5.73
N ALA A 65 4.20 11.54 -5.41
CA ALA A 65 3.71 11.13 -4.10
C ALA A 65 3.93 9.64 -3.86
N ILE A 66 3.69 8.82 -4.88
CA ILE A 66 3.90 7.38 -4.79
C ILE A 66 5.37 7.03 -4.67
N LYS A 67 6.23 7.69 -5.45
CA LYS A 67 7.68 7.50 -5.35
C LYS A 67 8.21 7.85 -3.96
N GLN A 68 7.75 8.95 -3.40
CA GLN A 68 8.13 9.36 -2.06
C GLN A 68 7.66 8.34 -1.02
N TYR A 69 6.45 7.84 -1.17
CA TYR A 69 5.93 6.82 -0.27
C TYR A 69 6.79 5.55 -0.32
N LEU A 70 7.12 5.07 -1.52
CA LEU A 70 7.95 3.87 -1.65
C LEU A 70 9.31 4.07 -0.99
N GLN A 71 9.88 5.25 -1.10
CA GLN A 71 11.13 5.57 -0.41
C GLN A 71 10.95 5.60 1.11
N GLU A 72 9.81 6.07 1.60
CA GLU A 72 9.50 6.07 3.03
C GLU A 72 9.48 4.66 3.61
N ILE A 73 9.07 3.66 2.84
CA ILE A 73 9.12 2.26 3.31
C ILE A 73 10.55 1.91 3.71
N VAL A 74 11.52 2.27 2.86
CA VAL A 74 12.93 1.99 3.12
C VAL A 74 13.44 2.75 4.35
N THR A 75 13.14 4.04 4.42
CA THR A 75 13.68 4.90 5.47
C THR A 75 13.00 4.74 6.82
N SER A 76 11.81 4.12 6.84
CA SER A 76 11.02 3.96 8.05
C SER A 76 11.55 2.89 9.01
N ASP A 77 12.41 2.02 8.52
CA ASP A 77 13.00 0.94 9.33
C ASP A 77 11.93 0.11 10.05
N LEU A 78 11.03 -0.48 9.27
CA LEU A 78 9.95 -1.31 9.81
C LEU A 78 10.52 -2.61 10.39
N ASN A 79 9.91 -3.09 11.48
CA ASN A 79 10.24 -4.42 11.98
C ASN A 79 9.44 -5.48 11.20
N ASP A 80 9.74 -6.76 11.45
CA ASP A 80 9.13 -7.86 10.69
C ASP A 80 7.61 -7.86 10.79
N HIS A 81 7.07 -7.64 11.98
CA HIS A 81 5.63 -7.62 12.20
C HIS A 81 4.99 -6.46 11.45
N GLN A 82 5.60 -5.30 11.45
CA GLN A 82 5.11 -4.12 10.75
C GLN A 82 5.11 -4.34 9.24
N GLU A 83 6.13 -5.01 8.72
CA GLU A 83 6.19 -5.33 7.29
C GLU A 83 5.07 -6.28 6.87
N ILE A 84 4.78 -7.27 7.70
CA ILE A 84 3.67 -8.20 7.43
C ILE A 84 2.33 -7.46 7.45
N LEU A 85 2.11 -6.58 8.43
CA LEU A 85 0.88 -5.79 8.49
C LEU A 85 0.75 -4.85 7.29
N LEU A 86 1.87 -4.30 6.83
CA LEU A 86 1.86 -3.46 5.64
C LEU A 86 1.35 -4.22 4.43
N ILE A 87 1.89 -5.41 4.18
CA ILE A 87 1.44 -6.25 3.06
C ILE A 87 -0.03 -6.63 3.22
N GLU A 88 -0.47 -6.96 4.44
CA GLU A 88 -1.87 -7.29 4.68
C GLU A 88 -2.81 -6.15 4.29
N VAL A 89 -2.49 -4.93 4.69
CA VAL A 89 -3.31 -3.76 4.36
C VAL A 89 -3.31 -3.51 2.85
N LEU A 90 -2.15 -3.60 2.20
CA LEU A 90 -2.07 -3.42 0.76
C LEU A 90 -2.92 -4.45 0.02
N LEU A 91 -2.84 -5.71 0.43
CA LEU A 91 -3.65 -6.77 -0.19
C LEU A 91 -5.15 -6.51 0.00
N ARG A 92 -5.56 -6.09 1.19
CA ARG A 92 -6.97 -5.77 1.44
C ARG A 92 -7.47 -4.66 0.54
N MET A 93 -6.67 -3.62 0.36
CA MET A 93 -7.06 -2.51 -0.51
C MET A 93 -7.12 -2.92 -1.97
N ILE A 94 -6.14 -3.69 -2.42
CA ILE A 94 -6.06 -4.12 -3.81
C ILE A 94 -7.26 -5.03 -4.18
N PHE A 95 -7.70 -5.88 -3.24
CA PHE A 95 -8.81 -6.79 -3.50
C PHE A 95 -10.19 -6.22 -3.15
N ALA A 96 -10.26 -4.97 -2.70
CA ALA A 96 -11.49 -4.41 -2.16
C ALA A 96 -12.65 -4.37 -3.17
N ASP A 97 -12.37 -4.12 -4.43
CA ASP A 97 -13.41 -4.02 -5.48
C ASP A 97 -13.59 -5.32 -6.28
N GLY A 98 -12.89 -6.38 -5.90
CA GLY A 98 -12.99 -7.68 -6.57
C GLY A 98 -12.22 -7.76 -7.89
N LYS A 99 -11.53 -6.71 -8.28
CA LYS A 99 -10.70 -6.67 -9.49
C LYS A 99 -9.29 -6.24 -9.11
N VAL A 100 -8.30 -6.85 -9.74
CA VAL A 100 -6.91 -6.51 -9.49
C VAL A 100 -6.32 -5.96 -10.78
N ASP A 101 -6.01 -4.66 -10.78
CA ASP A 101 -5.43 -3.98 -11.93
C ASP A 101 -3.92 -4.24 -12.02
N GLU A 102 -3.39 -4.10 -13.22
CA GLU A 102 -1.96 -4.19 -13.45
C GLU A 102 -1.19 -3.14 -12.64
N SER A 103 -1.72 -1.92 -12.53
CA SER A 103 -1.11 -0.86 -11.72
C SER A 103 -1.03 -1.23 -10.26
N GLU A 104 -2.08 -1.88 -9.74
CA GLU A 104 -2.10 -2.34 -8.35
C GLU A 104 -1.09 -3.45 -8.11
N LEU A 105 -0.96 -4.38 -9.06
CA LEU A 105 0.04 -5.44 -8.96
C LEU A 105 1.45 -4.87 -9.00
N LYS A 106 1.70 -3.91 -9.86
CA LYS A 106 3.00 -3.25 -9.93
C LYS A 106 3.31 -2.52 -8.63
N PHE A 107 2.33 -1.81 -8.08
CA PHE A 107 2.49 -1.12 -6.80
C PHE A 107 2.83 -2.12 -5.69
N LEU A 108 2.09 -3.23 -5.62
CA LEU A 108 2.34 -4.27 -4.62
C LEU A 108 3.75 -4.84 -4.76
N GLN A 109 4.19 -5.15 -5.97
CA GLN A 109 5.52 -5.68 -6.20
C GLN A 109 6.61 -4.67 -5.83
N MET A 110 6.39 -3.40 -6.14
CA MET A 110 7.33 -2.35 -5.77
C MET A 110 7.42 -2.19 -4.26
N ALA A 111 6.28 -2.17 -3.57
CA ALA A 111 6.26 -2.09 -2.12
C ALA A 111 6.97 -3.29 -1.50
N LYS A 112 6.66 -4.50 -1.99
CA LYS A 112 7.30 -5.73 -1.54
C LYS A 112 8.82 -5.65 -1.69
N SER A 113 9.30 -5.12 -2.80
CA SER A 113 10.74 -5.03 -3.08
C SER A 113 11.49 -4.12 -2.10
N LYS A 114 10.79 -3.24 -1.40
CA LYS A 114 11.38 -2.33 -0.41
C LYS A 114 11.48 -2.95 0.97
N LEU A 115 10.88 -4.11 1.18
CA LEU A 115 10.84 -4.77 2.48
C LEU A 115 12.08 -5.65 2.69
N LYS A 116 12.41 -5.86 3.96
CA LYS A 116 13.48 -6.78 4.36
C LYS A 116 12.98 -8.22 4.45
N THR A 117 11.68 -8.40 4.65
CA THR A 117 11.05 -9.73 4.73
C THR A 117 11.17 -10.43 3.38
N ASP A 118 11.62 -11.68 3.39
CA ASP A 118 11.81 -12.41 2.14
C ASP A 118 10.47 -12.88 1.56
N GLU A 119 10.49 -13.16 0.27
CA GLU A 119 9.32 -13.57 -0.49
C GLU A 119 8.69 -14.84 0.09
N GLN A 120 9.53 -15.78 0.51
CA GLN A 120 9.05 -17.05 1.05
C GLN A 120 8.23 -16.85 2.33
N THR A 121 8.69 -15.97 3.20
CA THR A 121 7.95 -15.63 4.43
C THR A 121 6.60 -15.01 4.09
N LEU A 122 6.55 -14.12 3.12
CA LEU A 122 5.30 -13.49 2.69
C LEU A 122 4.34 -14.52 2.11
N ILE A 123 4.82 -15.44 1.29
CA ILE A 123 4.00 -16.50 0.71
C ILE A 123 3.43 -17.40 1.81
N MET A 124 4.21 -17.72 2.82
CA MET A 124 3.74 -18.53 3.95
C MET A 124 2.67 -17.83 4.77
N LYS A 125 2.77 -16.51 4.92
CA LYS A 125 1.78 -15.72 5.66
C LYS A 125 0.50 -15.47 4.85
N PHE A 126 0.60 -15.41 3.53
CA PHE A 126 -0.51 -15.10 2.65
C PHE A 126 -0.65 -16.15 1.55
N PRO A 127 -0.94 -17.42 1.91
CA PRO A 127 -0.93 -18.51 0.92
C PRO A 127 -2.00 -18.38 -0.16
N HIS A 128 -3.06 -17.63 0.09
CA HIS A 128 -4.12 -17.41 -0.90
C HIS A 128 -3.77 -16.35 -1.94
N GLN A 129 -2.72 -15.59 -1.71
CA GLN A 129 -2.28 -14.51 -2.60
C GLN A 129 -0.90 -14.80 -3.21
N ILE A 130 -0.50 -16.06 -3.30
CA ILE A 130 0.82 -16.45 -3.82
C ILE A 130 1.08 -15.85 -5.19
N ASP A 131 0.08 -15.91 -6.09
CA ASP A 131 0.23 -15.43 -7.45
C ASP A 131 0.56 -13.93 -7.53
N TYR A 132 0.16 -13.17 -6.52
CA TYR A 132 0.38 -11.73 -6.48
C TYR A 132 1.65 -11.35 -5.73
N LEU A 133 2.19 -12.26 -4.92
CA LEU A 133 3.37 -12.00 -4.10
C LEU A 133 4.65 -12.53 -4.72
N MET A 134 4.56 -13.45 -5.67
CA MET A 134 5.74 -13.95 -6.38
C MET A 134 6.30 -12.87 -7.27
N ASP A 135 7.64 -12.87 -7.37
CA ASP A 135 8.34 -11.87 -8.17
C ASP A 135 8.33 -12.29 -9.64
N PHE A 136 7.56 -11.58 -10.44
CA PHE A 136 7.48 -11.81 -11.88
C PHE A 136 8.30 -10.75 -12.61
N ASN A 137 9.09 -11.15 -13.58
CA ASN A 137 10.00 -10.27 -14.29
C ASN A 137 9.32 -9.06 -14.92
N ASN A 138 8.09 -9.21 -15.38
CA ASN A 138 7.37 -8.12 -16.02
C ASN A 138 6.85 -7.07 -15.05
N TYR A 139 6.97 -7.29 -13.74
CA TYR A 139 6.57 -6.31 -12.73
C TYR A 139 7.75 -5.80 -11.90
N GLY A 140 8.95 -6.29 -12.16
CA GLY A 140 10.10 -6.04 -11.30
C GLY A 140 10.86 -4.75 -11.56
N SER A 141 10.61 -4.08 -12.67
CA SER A 141 11.40 -2.92 -13.06
C SER A 141 10.86 -1.64 -12.45
N HIS A 142 11.72 -0.94 -11.70
CA HIS A 142 11.39 0.38 -11.16
C HIS A 142 11.10 1.39 -12.25
N GLU A 143 11.86 1.34 -13.34
CA GLU A 143 11.69 2.26 -14.45
C GLU A 143 10.35 2.05 -15.13
N GLU A 144 9.97 0.80 -15.39
CA GLU A 144 8.68 0.48 -15.96
C GLU A 144 7.54 0.95 -15.08
N PHE A 145 7.65 0.70 -13.77
CA PHE A 145 6.62 1.13 -12.83
C PHE A 145 6.44 2.64 -12.86
N THR A 146 7.55 3.38 -12.75
CA THR A 146 7.47 4.86 -12.68
C THR A 146 6.99 5.49 -13.97
N ASN A 147 7.18 4.83 -15.11
CA ASN A 147 6.72 5.33 -16.40
C ASN A 147 5.25 5.02 -16.68
N GLU A 148 4.71 3.98 -16.06
CA GLU A 148 3.37 3.51 -16.36
C GLU A 148 2.30 4.10 -15.45
N ILE A 149 2.66 4.55 -14.26
CA ILE A 149 1.68 5.17 -13.37
C ILE A 149 1.43 6.60 -13.83
N SER A 150 0.19 6.87 -14.17
CA SER A 150 -0.27 8.20 -14.57
C SER A 150 -1.39 8.61 -13.63
N ILE A 151 -1.11 9.56 -12.78
CA ILE A 151 -2.06 10.05 -11.79
C ILE A 151 -2.38 11.50 -12.06
#